data_ec68d1a865cfdb4cc3ef5b028843e6d8
#
_entry.id   ec68d1a865cfdb4cc3ef5b028843e6d8
#
_cell.length_a   1.000
_cell.length_b   1.000
_cell.length_c   1.000
_cell.angle_alpha   90.00
_cell.angle_beta   90.00
_cell.angle_gamma   90.00
#
_symmetry.space_group_name_H-M   'P 1'
#
loop_
_entity.id
_entity.type
_entity.pdbx_description
1 polymer ?
#
loop_
_entity_poly.entity_id
_entity_poly.type
_entity_poly.pdbx_seq_one_letter_code
_entity_poly.pdbx_strand_id
1 'polypeptide(L)'
;SSQQNKLKDEHRQREIIDATDFEEHRIKIFDKNNKDRNISEINNEVDQFINFIKKRKKSLIENGKFIAWNYENKFNPKIHIKRGYLDVEDNVVFLKHKDALKCFGYTGGDYQRATWLIKGTRKYVWFPKLYENKLWNNHLSEDFKMITMKKKDSSKIERISKEEMIVFAHYKDLLGQIVYKFLGEFHKSIKKTDDYKWVFERVKTKIELNEFNS
;
A
#
# COMPACT_ATOMS: atom_id res chain seq x y z
N SER A 1 -1.66 -11.01 -30.15
CA SER A 1 -1.11 -11.14 -28.75
C SER A 1 -0.07 -10.07 -28.42
N SER A 2 0.81 -9.65 -29.34
CA SER A 2 1.83 -8.62 -29.06
C SER A 2 1.23 -7.21 -28.86
N GLN A 3 0.21 -6.84 -29.64
CA GLN A 3 -0.49 -5.56 -29.50
C GLN A 3 -1.23 -5.41 -28.16
N GLN A 4 -1.88 -6.49 -27.70
CA GLN A 4 -2.55 -6.49 -26.38
C GLN A 4 -1.56 -6.35 -25.21
N ASN A 5 -0.38 -6.94 -25.33
CA ASN A 5 0.65 -6.81 -24.31
C ASN A 5 1.24 -5.41 -24.29
N LYS A 6 1.41 -4.77 -25.44
CA LYS A 6 1.87 -3.37 -25.56
C LYS A 6 0.88 -2.40 -24.92
N LEU A 7 -0.43 -2.54 -25.20
CA LEU A 7 -1.47 -1.71 -24.61
C LEU A 7 -1.55 -1.87 -23.08
N LYS A 8 -1.42 -3.10 -22.56
CA LYS A 8 -1.37 -3.35 -21.11
C LYS A 8 -0.14 -2.72 -20.45
N ASP A 9 1.00 -2.75 -21.14
CA ASP A 9 2.24 -2.18 -20.63
C ASP A 9 2.16 -0.64 -20.59
N GLU A 10 1.63 -0.02 -21.65
CA GLU A 10 1.39 1.43 -21.70
C GLU A 10 0.38 1.91 -20.65
N HIS A 11 -0.69 1.13 -20.41
CA HIS A 11 -1.66 1.42 -19.36
C HIS A 11 -1.01 1.38 -17.98
N ARG A 12 -0.27 0.29 -17.69
CA ARG A 12 0.48 0.15 -16.44
C ARG A 12 1.49 1.26 -16.23
N GLN A 13 2.15 1.69 -17.29
CA GLN A 13 3.09 2.81 -17.24
C GLN A 13 2.41 4.10 -16.80
N ARG A 14 1.28 4.45 -17.40
CA ARG A 14 0.50 5.64 -17.02
C ARG A 14 0.07 5.58 -15.56
N GLU A 15 -0.46 4.43 -15.11
CA GLU A 15 -0.83 4.23 -13.71
C GLU A 15 0.35 4.46 -12.74
N ILE A 16 1.58 4.04 -13.11
CA ILE A 16 2.78 4.24 -12.30
C ILE A 16 3.15 5.73 -12.24
N ILE A 17 3.18 6.42 -13.38
CA ILE A 17 3.52 7.84 -13.46
C ILE A 17 2.50 8.67 -12.69
N ASP A 18 1.19 8.43 -12.92
CA ASP A 18 0.10 9.18 -12.29
C ASP A 18 0.06 8.98 -10.76
N ALA A 19 0.47 7.77 -10.28
CA ALA A 19 0.45 7.45 -8.86
C ALA A 19 1.69 7.89 -8.08
N THR A 20 2.82 8.20 -8.74
CA THR A 20 4.12 8.28 -8.05
C THR A 20 4.95 9.52 -8.34
N ASP A 21 4.62 10.34 -9.32
CA ASP A 21 5.48 11.39 -9.87
C ASP A 21 6.89 10.89 -10.27
N PHE A 22 7.04 9.60 -10.54
CA PHE A 22 8.32 9.04 -10.94
C PHE A 22 8.62 9.36 -12.40
N GLU A 23 9.84 9.76 -12.67
CA GLU A 23 10.36 9.84 -14.03
C GLU A 23 10.67 8.43 -14.53
N GLU A 24 10.08 8.04 -15.67
CA GLU A 24 10.36 6.76 -16.31
C GLU A 24 11.41 6.93 -17.40
N HIS A 25 12.41 6.06 -17.41
CA HIS A 25 13.38 5.95 -18.49
C HIS A 25 13.37 4.55 -19.07
N ARG A 26 13.08 4.44 -20.37
CA ARG A 26 13.04 3.17 -21.11
C ARG A 26 14.15 3.07 -22.12
N ILE A 27 14.92 2.00 -22.01
CA ILE A 27 15.93 1.62 -23.00
C ILE A 27 15.31 0.61 -23.96
N LYS A 28 15.14 0.98 -25.23
CA LYS A 28 14.55 0.12 -26.23
C LYS A 28 15.57 -0.88 -26.76
N ILE A 29 15.23 -2.17 -26.78
CA ILE A 29 16.05 -3.22 -27.35
C ILE A 29 15.80 -3.44 -28.87
N PHE A 30 14.68 -2.90 -29.38
CA PHE A 30 14.34 -2.93 -30.81
C PHE A 30 14.37 -1.52 -31.41
N ASP A 31 14.74 -1.42 -32.67
CA ASP A 31 14.70 -0.19 -33.47
C ASP A 31 13.26 0.15 -33.92
N LYS A 32 13.12 1.22 -34.69
CA LYS A 32 11.82 1.68 -35.26
C LYS A 32 11.20 0.66 -36.24
N ASN A 33 12.00 -0.23 -36.78
CA ASN A 33 11.60 -1.27 -37.74
C ASN A 33 11.40 -2.62 -37.06
N ASN A 34 11.39 -2.67 -35.74
CA ASN A 34 11.25 -3.88 -34.92
C ASN A 34 12.40 -4.88 -35.09
N LYS A 35 13.61 -4.41 -35.44
CA LYS A 35 14.85 -5.18 -35.49
C LYS A 35 15.65 -4.98 -34.23
N ASP A 36 16.42 -6.00 -33.84
CA ASP A 36 17.31 -5.93 -32.69
C ASP A 36 18.32 -4.80 -32.87
N ARG A 37 18.45 -3.94 -31.86
CA ARG A 37 19.49 -2.91 -31.79
C ARG A 37 20.83 -3.53 -31.44
N ASN A 38 21.91 -2.87 -31.83
CA ASN A 38 23.24 -3.29 -31.47
C ASN A 38 23.45 -3.23 -29.96
N ILE A 39 23.98 -4.32 -29.38
CA ILE A 39 24.26 -4.43 -27.93
C ILE A 39 25.16 -3.30 -27.44
N SER A 40 26.15 -2.88 -28.23
CA SER A 40 27.04 -1.78 -27.87
C SER A 40 26.33 -0.44 -27.75
N GLU A 41 25.32 -0.17 -28.60
CA GLU A 41 24.48 1.03 -28.51
C GLU A 41 23.60 1.01 -27.26
N ILE A 42 23.01 -0.15 -26.96
CA ILE A 42 22.19 -0.35 -25.78
C ILE A 42 23.04 -0.14 -24.51
N ASN A 43 24.22 -0.75 -24.45
CA ASN A 43 25.13 -0.59 -23.31
C ASN A 43 25.56 0.86 -23.12
N ASN A 44 25.86 1.58 -24.21
CA ASN A 44 26.18 3.01 -24.11
C ASN A 44 25.03 3.85 -23.55
N GLU A 45 23.79 3.55 -23.96
CA GLU A 45 22.60 4.21 -23.43
C GLU A 45 22.39 3.90 -21.92
N VAL A 46 22.64 2.64 -21.50
CA VAL A 46 22.64 2.24 -20.09
C VAL A 46 23.69 3.04 -19.30
N ASP A 47 24.92 3.13 -19.80
CA ASP A 47 25.99 3.86 -19.14
C ASP A 47 25.70 5.37 -19.03
N GLN A 48 25.12 5.95 -20.06
CA GLN A 48 24.67 7.35 -20.04
C GLN A 48 23.60 7.56 -18.95
N PHE A 49 22.64 6.65 -18.85
CA PHE A 49 21.61 6.71 -17.82
C PHE A 49 22.19 6.53 -16.41
N ILE A 50 23.11 5.59 -16.20
CA ILE A 50 23.81 5.40 -14.93
C ILE A 50 24.55 6.70 -14.54
N ASN A 51 25.24 7.33 -15.48
CA ASN A 51 25.95 8.58 -15.22
C ASN A 51 25.00 9.74 -14.90
N PHE A 52 23.84 9.81 -15.56
CA PHE A 52 22.80 10.76 -15.22
C PHE A 52 22.30 10.58 -13.77
N ILE A 53 22.00 9.34 -13.36
CA ILE A 53 21.57 9.03 -11.98
C ILE A 53 22.66 9.42 -10.96
N LYS A 54 23.93 9.09 -11.24
CA LYS A 54 25.05 9.44 -10.37
C LYS A 54 25.18 10.96 -10.16
N LYS A 55 25.07 11.74 -11.25
CA LYS A 55 25.10 13.22 -11.19
C LYS A 55 23.94 13.77 -10.38
N ARG A 56 22.70 13.26 -10.62
CA ARG A 56 21.50 13.67 -9.90
C ARG A 56 21.59 13.35 -8.40
N LYS A 57 22.07 12.14 -8.06
CA LYS A 57 22.34 11.76 -6.67
C LYS A 57 23.31 12.71 -5.99
N LYS A 58 24.43 13.03 -6.63
CA LYS A 58 25.43 13.96 -6.11
C LYS A 58 24.81 15.33 -5.82
N SER A 59 24.08 15.88 -6.77
CA SER A 59 23.38 17.16 -6.61
C SER A 59 22.37 17.13 -5.45
N LEU A 60 21.61 16.04 -5.28
CA LEU A 60 20.67 15.91 -4.16
C LEU A 60 21.39 15.85 -2.80
N ILE A 61 22.56 15.20 -2.73
CA ILE A 61 23.40 15.16 -1.52
C ILE A 61 23.90 16.56 -1.18
N GLU A 62 24.46 17.27 -2.16
CA GLU A 62 25.00 18.63 -1.99
C GLU A 62 23.93 19.63 -1.53
N ASN A 63 22.69 19.44 -1.96
CA ASN A 63 21.55 20.27 -1.57
C ASN A 63 20.82 19.79 -0.31
N GLY A 64 21.31 18.75 0.39
CA GLY A 64 20.69 18.19 1.59
C GLY A 64 19.32 17.52 1.35
N LYS A 65 18.98 17.24 0.08
CA LYS A 65 17.67 16.65 -0.32
C LYS A 65 17.75 15.14 -0.59
N PHE A 66 18.91 14.53 -0.51
CA PHE A 66 19.07 13.10 -0.75
C PHE A 66 18.60 12.30 0.45
N ILE A 67 17.56 11.47 0.23
CA ILE A 67 17.11 10.47 1.19
C ILE A 67 17.52 9.10 0.63
N ALA A 68 18.44 8.41 1.31
CA ALA A 68 18.83 7.07 0.91
C ALA A 68 17.65 6.12 1.06
N TRP A 69 17.28 5.44 -0.02
CA TRP A 69 16.28 4.39 0.06
C TRP A 69 16.88 3.20 0.84
N ASN A 70 16.17 2.77 1.87
CA ASN A 70 16.54 1.59 2.64
C ASN A 70 15.30 0.68 2.72
N TYR A 71 15.39 -0.49 2.09
CA TYR A 71 14.32 -1.47 2.04
C TYR A 71 13.87 -1.89 3.45
N GLU A 72 14.82 -2.12 4.36
CA GLU A 72 14.52 -2.52 5.73
C GLU A 72 13.76 -1.42 6.49
N ASN A 73 14.11 -0.17 6.25
CA ASN A 73 13.44 0.96 6.89
C ASN A 73 12.00 1.15 6.39
N LYS A 74 11.75 0.93 5.09
CA LYS A 74 10.42 1.11 4.50
C LYS A 74 9.34 0.29 5.20
N PHE A 75 9.68 -0.94 5.63
CA PHE A 75 8.73 -1.88 6.24
C PHE A 75 8.95 -2.07 7.75
N ASN A 76 9.84 -1.30 8.37
CA ASN A 76 10.22 -1.47 9.76
C ASN A 76 9.27 -0.71 10.70
N PRO A 77 8.48 -1.41 11.54
CA PRO A 77 7.56 -0.77 12.47
C PRO A 77 8.26 0.13 13.50
N LYS A 78 9.53 -0.15 13.85
CA LYS A 78 10.28 0.63 14.84
C LYS A 78 10.41 2.11 14.48
N ILE A 79 10.45 2.44 13.18
CA ILE A 79 10.53 3.83 12.72
C ILE A 79 9.27 4.58 13.12
N HIS A 80 8.11 3.98 12.87
CA HIS A 80 6.81 4.58 13.20
C HIS A 80 6.57 4.62 14.70
N ILE A 81 6.96 3.56 15.44
CA ILE A 81 6.89 3.52 16.91
C ILE A 81 7.75 4.62 17.52
N LYS A 82 9.01 4.79 17.06
CA LYS A 82 9.90 5.85 17.52
C LYS A 82 9.37 7.25 17.20
N ARG A 83 8.74 7.41 16.04
CA ARG A 83 8.10 8.67 15.61
C ARG A 83 6.83 8.97 16.42
N GLY A 84 6.18 7.94 16.95
CA GLY A 84 4.99 8.05 17.80
C GLY A 84 3.66 8.11 17.04
N TYR A 85 3.64 8.02 15.72
CA TYR A 85 2.40 8.06 14.93
C TYR A 85 2.49 7.34 13.59
N LEU A 86 1.31 7.03 13.02
CA LEU A 86 1.10 6.63 11.62
C LEU A 86 0.27 7.69 10.92
N ASP A 87 0.63 8.03 9.67
CA ASP A 87 -0.16 8.94 8.83
C ASP A 87 -0.38 8.31 7.45
N VAL A 88 -1.58 8.51 6.88
CA VAL A 88 -1.94 8.03 5.55
C VAL A 88 -1.08 8.71 4.46
N GLU A 89 -0.73 9.99 4.66
CA GLU A 89 0.10 10.75 3.73
C GLU A 89 1.52 10.19 3.59
N ASP A 90 2.02 9.48 4.61
CA ASP A 90 3.35 8.86 4.57
C ASP A 90 3.39 7.55 3.76
N ASN A 91 2.28 7.12 3.18
CA ASN A 91 2.17 5.85 2.44
C ASN A 91 2.73 4.64 3.20
N VAL A 92 2.44 4.56 4.51
CA VAL A 92 2.94 3.51 5.40
C VAL A 92 2.50 2.14 4.92
N VAL A 93 3.47 1.23 4.74
CA VAL A 93 3.25 -0.14 4.30
C VAL A 93 4.06 -1.13 5.12
N PHE A 94 3.52 -2.35 5.33
CA PHE A 94 4.23 -3.46 5.97
C PHE A 94 4.13 -4.72 5.11
N LEU A 95 5.11 -5.63 5.25
CA LEU A 95 5.10 -6.93 4.54
C LEU A 95 4.33 -8.02 5.29
N LYS A 96 4.15 -7.86 6.61
CA LYS A 96 3.50 -8.86 7.46
C LYS A 96 2.51 -8.20 8.41
N HIS A 97 1.42 -8.91 8.72
CA HIS A 97 0.46 -8.47 9.75
C HIS A 97 1.14 -8.12 11.06
N LYS A 98 2.07 -9.00 11.53
CA LYS A 98 2.76 -8.79 12.80
C LYS A 98 3.51 -7.47 12.88
N ASP A 99 4.02 -6.95 11.76
CA ASP A 99 4.77 -5.70 11.77
C ASP A 99 3.85 -4.50 11.92
N ALA A 100 2.67 -4.52 11.28
CA ALA A 100 1.62 -3.54 11.55
C ALA A 100 1.14 -3.61 13.00
N LEU A 101 0.95 -4.83 13.55
CA LEU A 101 0.47 -5.03 14.91
C LEU A 101 1.48 -4.57 15.98
N LYS A 102 2.79 -4.65 15.72
CA LYS A 102 3.83 -4.14 16.61
C LYS A 102 3.69 -2.65 16.92
N CYS A 103 3.14 -1.88 15.98
CA CYS A 103 2.83 -0.47 16.21
C CYS A 103 1.83 -0.26 17.36
N PHE A 104 1.07 -1.29 17.72
CA PHE A 104 0.02 -1.28 18.75
C PHE A 104 0.32 -2.20 19.95
N GLY A 105 1.60 -2.48 20.20
CA GLY A 105 2.03 -3.28 21.36
C GLY A 105 1.93 -4.80 21.18
N TYR A 106 1.78 -5.31 19.96
CA TYR A 106 1.81 -6.76 19.71
C TYR A 106 3.23 -7.32 19.87
N THR A 107 3.39 -8.33 20.71
CA THR A 107 4.69 -9.00 21.00
C THR A 107 4.75 -10.45 20.52
N GLY A 108 3.65 -10.94 19.91
CA GLY A 108 3.56 -12.33 19.46
C GLY A 108 4.34 -12.61 18.16
N GLY A 109 4.32 -13.88 17.76
CA GLY A 109 4.90 -14.39 16.51
C GLY A 109 4.09 -14.03 15.25
N ASP A 110 4.05 -14.94 14.27
CA ASP A 110 3.31 -14.72 13.04
C ASP A 110 1.80 -14.63 13.30
N TYR A 111 1.16 -13.72 12.59
CA TYR A 111 -0.28 -13.44 12.72
C TYR A 111 -0.94 -13.46 11.34
N GLN A 112 -2.04 -14.23 11.21
CA GLN A 112 -2.73 -14.41 9.91
C GLN A 112 -4.25 -14.18 9.96
N ARG A 113 -4.79 -13.78 11.13
CA ARG A 113 -6.22 -13.46 11.23
C ARG A 113 -6.53 -12.09 10.62
N ALA A 114 -7.75 -11.93 10.15
CA ALA A 114 -8.19 -10.68 9.52
C ALA A 114 -8.28 -9.49 10.47
N THR A 115 -8.48 -9.71 11.77
CA THR A 115 -8.62 -8.64 12.77
C THR A 115 -7.91 -9.03 14.07
N TRP A 116 -7.38 -8.00 14.77
CA TRP A 116 -6.78 -8.13 16.10
C TRP A 116 -7.27 -7.02 17.01
N LEU A 117 -7.77 -7.36 18.21
CA LEU A 117 -8.22 -6.38 19.21
C LEU A 117 -7.01 -5.76 19.90
N ILE A 118 -6.92 -4.44 19.90
CA ILE A 118 -5.89 -3.72 20.63
C ILE A 118 -6.21 -3.78 22.12
N LYS A 119 -5.26 -4.30 22.91
CA LYS A 119 -5.43 -4.50 24.35
C LYS A 119 -5.83 -3.19 25.05
N GLY A 120 -6.84 -3.25 25.95
CA GLY A 120 -7.32 -2.10 26.69
C GLY A 120 -8.20 -1.14 25.91
N THR A 121 -8.56 -1.44 24.69
CA THR A 121 -9.41 -0.59 23.83
C THR A 121 -10.61 -1.33 23.25
N ARG A 122 -11.49 -0.61 22.54
CA ARG A 122 -12.53 -1.20 21.66
C ARG A 122 -12.11 -1.27 20.20
N LYS A 123 -10.87 -0.83 19.86
CA LYS A 123 -10.38 -0.71 18.51
C LYS A 123 -9.76 -2.03 18.05
N TYR A 124 -9.97 -2.33 16.77
CA TYR A 124 -9.38 -3.49 16.10
C TYR A 124 -8.42 -3.03 15.01
N VAL A 125 -7.28 -3.66 14.91
CA VAL A 125 -6.50 -3.63 13.67
C VAL A 125 -7.16 -4.59 12.68
N TRP A 126 -7.41 -4.12 11.46
CA TRP A 126 -8.12 -4.88 10.44
C TRP A 126 -7.32 -4.93 9.14
N PHE A 127 -7.24 -6.14 8.55
CA PHE A 127 -6.51 -6.44 7.32
C PHE A 127 -7.46 -6.86 6.20
N PRO A 128 -8.31 -5.96 5.65
CA PRO A 128 -9.23 -6.30 4.58
C PRO A 128 -8.50 -6.59 3.28
N LYS A 129 -8.98 -7.60 2.54
CA LYS A 129 -8.64 -7.79 1.14
C LYS A 129 -9.59 -6.96 0.29
N LEU A 130 -9.08 -5.89 -0.34
CA LEU A 130 -9.85 -4.97 -1.18
C LEU A 130 -9.88 -5.42 -2.65
N TYR A 131 -9.75 -6.71 -2.88
CA TYR A 131 -9.90 -7.38 -4.17
C TYR A 131 -10.75 -8.63 -3.99
N GLU A 132 -11.14 -9.23 -5.08
CA GLU A 132 -11.98 -10.42 -5.08
C GLU A 132 -11.40 -11.54 -4.21
N ASN A 133 -12.15 -12.03 -3.24
CA ASN A 133 -11.80 -13.17 -2.40
C ASN A 133 -12.97 -14.18 -2.34
N LYS A 134 -12.74 -15.34 -1.71
CA LYS A 134 -13.73 -16.45 -1.74
C LYS A 134 -15.06 -16.12 -1.08
N LEU A 135 -15.07 -15.34 -0.01
CA LEU A 135 -16.25 -15.13 0.86
C LEU A 135 -16.81 -13.70 0.79
N TRP A 136 -15.94 -12.72 0.58
CA TRP A 136 -16.29 -11.31 0.71
C TRP A 136 -16.00 -10.54 -0.57
N ASN A 137 -16.86 -9.59 -0.87
CA ASN A 137 -16.64 -8.54 -1.83
C ASN A 137 -16.46 -7.23 -1.04
N ASN A 138 -15.19 -6.85 -0.83
CA ASN A 138 -14.82 -5.62 -0.15
C ASN A 138 -14.42 -4.58 -1.19
N HIS A 139 -14.97 -3.39 -1.08
CA HIS A 139 -14.71 -2.29 -1.99
C HIS A 139 -14.27 -1.06 -1.20
N LEU A 140 -13.19 -0.41 -1.65
CA LEU A 140 -12.75 0.89 -1.18
C LEU A 140 -13.21 1.95 -2.17
N SER A 141 -13.81 3.05 -1.68
CA SER A 141 -14.19 4.18 -2.54
C SER A 141 -12.96 4.85 -3.16
N GLU A 142 -13.14 5.51 -4.32
CA GLU A 142 -12.06 6.19 -5.05
C GLU A 142 -11.37 7.28 -4.21
N ASP A 143 -12.12 7.96 -3.34
CA ASP A 143 -11.60 8.95 -2.41
C ASP A 143 -10.97 8.35 -1.14
N PHE A 144 -10.86 7.03 -1.06
CA PHE A 144 -10.31 6.27 0.07
C PHE A 144 -11.01 6.52 1.42
N LYS A 145 -12.23 7.06 1.43
CA LYS A 145 -12.94 7.43 2.66
C LYS A 145 -13.94 6.38 3.13
N MET A 146 -14.28 5.41 2.30
CA MET A 146 -15.32 4.45 2.63
C MET A 146 -14.93 3.02 2.22
N ILE A 147 -15.10 2.07 3.12
CA ILE A 147 -14.97 0.63 2.84
C ILE A 147 -16.34 0.00 2.94
N THR A 148 -16.77 -0.65 1.87
CA THR A 148 -18.02 -1.43 1.83
C THR A 148 -17.69 -2.92 1.83
N MET A 149 -18.37 -3.69 2.68
CA MET A 149 -18.26 -5.14 2.76
C MET A 149 -19.58 -5.80 2.42
N LYS A 150 -19.57 -6.81 1.57
CA LYS A 150 -20.72 -7.68 1.26
C LYS A 150 -20.25 -9.13 1.20
N LYS A 151 -21.09 -10.07 1.60
CA LYS A 151 -20.83 -11.47 1.29
C LYS A 151 -21.12 -11.75 -0.19
N LYS A 152 -20.33 -12.63 -0.81
CA LYS A 152 -20.50 -12.98 -2.24
C LYS A 152 -21.81 -13.73 -2.52
N ASP A 153 -22.22 -14.58 -1.59
CA ASP A 153 -23.46 -15.36 -1.65
C ASP A 153 -24.71 -14.54 -1.33
N SER A 154 -24.55 -13.22 -1.13
CA SER A 154 -25.63 -12.30 -0.74
C SER A 154 -26.37 -12.72 0.55
N SER A 155 -25.76 -13.57 1.39
CA SER A 155 -26.34 -13.94 2.67
C SER A 155 -26.15 -12.83 3.70
N LYS A 156 -26.99 -12.87 4.76
CA LYS A 156 -26.89 -11.91 5.87
C LYS A 156 -25.51 -11.95 6.54
N ILE A 157 -25.04 -10.77 6.94
CA ILE A 157 -23.82 -10.64 7.73
C ILE A 157 -24.23 -10.70 9.20
N GLU A 158 -23.74 -11.70 9.92
CA GLU A 158 -23.98 -11.80 11.36
C GLU A 158 -23.40 -10.56 12.08
N ARG A 159 -24.14 -10.06 13.07
CA ARG A 159 -23.71 -8.88 13.85
C ARG A 159 -22.40 -9.18 14.57
N ILE A 160 -21.35 -8.47 14.18
CA ILE A 160 -20.07 -8.44 14.90
C ILE A 160 -19.95 -7.07 15.55
N SER A 161 -19.64 -7.05 16.84
CA SER A 161 -19.48 -5.82 17.66
C SER A 161 -18.20 -5.03 17.37
N LYS A 162 -17.65 -5.14 16.16
CA LYS A 162 -16.41 -4.47 15.74
C LYS A 162 -16.76 -3.21 14.99
N GLU A 163 -16.71 -2.09 15.68
CA GLU A 163 -17.18 -0.81 15.14
C GLU A 163 -16.04 0.14 14.78
N GLU A 164 -14.90 0.05 15.51
CA GLU A 164 -13.74 0.91 15.33
C GLU A 164 -12.56 0.12 14.77
N MET A 165 -12.11 0.48 13.57
CA MET A 165 -11.12 -0.27 12.81
C MET A 165 -9.93 0.61 12.43
N ILE A 166 -8.72 0.21 12.81
CA ILE A 166 -7.48 0.75 12.24
C ILE A 166 -7.12 -0.17 11.07
N VAL A 167 -7.16 0.39 9.86
CA VAL A 167 -7.15 -0.40 8.63
C VAL A 167 -5.76 -0.46 8.01
N PHE A 168 -5.28 -1.69 7.78
CA PHE A 168 -4.14 -2.00 6.94
C PHE A 168 -4.61 -2.91 5.79
N ALA A 169 -4.99 -2.30 4.69
CA ALA A 169 -5.53 -3.04 3.57
C ALA A 169 -4.47 -3.91 2.89
N HIS A 170 -4.87 -5.13 2.54
CA HIS A 170 -4.07 -6.01 1.70
C HIS A 170 -4.04 -5.44 0.28
N TYR A 171 -2.91 -4.94 -0.14
CA TYR A 171 -2.70 -4.19 -1.36
C TYR A 171 -1.60 -4.84 -2.21
N LYS A 172 -1.68 -4.71 -3.53
CA LYS A 172 -0.55 -4.99 -4.41
C LYS A 172 0.13 -3.67 -4.75
N ASP A 173 1.41 -3.57 -4.46
CA ASP A 173 2.18 -2.41 -4.86
C ASP A 173 2.44 -2.41 -6.39
N LEU A 174 3.08 -1.37 -6.89
CA LEU A 174 3.36 -1.19 -8.31
C LEU A 174 4.23 -2.30 -8.92
N LEU A 175 5.01 -2.99 -8.08
CA LEU A 175 5.83 -4.14 -8.48
C LEU A 175 5.07 -5.46 -8.39
N GLY A 176 3.79 -5.43 -7.96
CA GLY A 176 2.94 -6.61 -7.76
C GLY A 176 3.21 -7.33 -6.43
N GLN A 177 4.04 -6.76 -5.54
CA GLN A 177 4.30 -7.29 -4.21
C GLN A 177 3.09 -7.04 -3.31
N ILE A 178 2.72 -8.06 -2.53
CA ILE A 178 1.66 -7.92 -1.53
C ILE A 178 2.20 -7.16 -0.32
N VAL A 179 1.51 -6.09 0.02
CA VAL A 179 1.80 -5.24 1.18
C VAL A 179 0.52 -4.95 1.96
N TYR A 180 0.67 -4.54 3.21
CA TYR A 180 -0.41 -4.08 4.08
C TYR A 180 -0.30 -2.57 4.21
N LYS A 181 -1.12 -1.84 3.45
CA LYS A 181 -1.11 -0.38 3.38
C LYS A 181 -2.01 0.22 4.46
N PHE A 182 -1.49 1.13 5.25
CA PHE A 182 -2.25 1.89 6.23
C PHE A 182 -3.22 2.86 5.54
N LEU A 183 -4.51 2.79 5.91
CA LEU A 183 -5.57 3.62 5.35
C LEU A 183 -6.23 4.55 6.37
N GLY A 184 -5.81 4.51 7.63
CA GLY A 184 -6.39 5.33 8.71
C GLY A 184 -7.32 4.55 9.65
N GLU A 185 -8.06 5.29 10.48
CA GLU A 185 -9.11 4.78 11.35
C GLU A 185 -10.47 4.93 10.70
N PHE A 186 -11.24 3.85 10.71
CA PHE A 186 -12.58 3.77 10.13
C PHE A 186 -13.57 3.35 11.20
N HIS A 187 -14.74 3.98 11.19
CA HIS A 187 -15.85 3.60 12.05
C HIS A 187 -17.01 3.04 11.22
N LYS A 188 -17.72 2.06 11.79
CA LYS A 188 -18.90 1.48 11.16
C LYS A 188 -20.02 2.51 11.10
N SER A 189 -20.51 2.79 9.91
CA SER A 189 -21.62 3.71 9.69
C SER A 189 -22.96 3.01 9.92
N ILE A 190 -23.64 3.36 11.01
CA ILE A 190 -24.96 2.79 11.35
C ILE A 190 -25.97 3.14 10.26
N LYS A 191 -25.94 4.36 9.72
CA LYS A 191 -26.88 4.83 8.70
C LYS A 191 -26.74 4.14 7.35
N LYS A 192 -25.52 3.71 6.98
CA LYS A 192 -25.21 3.11 5.67
C LYS A 192 -25.09 1.60 5.72
N THR A 193 -25.10 1.01 6.90
CA THR A 193 -24.99 -0.44 7.14
C THR A 193 -26.37 -1.06 7.26
N ASP A 194 -26.55 -2.24 6.66
CA ASP A 194 -27.72 -3.09 6.77
C ASP A 194 -27.32 -4.56 7.02
N ASP A 195 -28.29 -5.47 7.02
CA ASP A 195 -28.04 -6.91 7.27
C ASP A 195 -27.15 -7.57 6.18
N TYR A 196 -27.03 -6.98 5.00
CA TYR A 196 -26.35 -7.56 3.85
C TYR A 196 -25.09 -6.77 3.43
N LYS A 197 -24.94 -5.55 3.96
CA LYS A 197 -23.89 -4.63 3.61
C LYS A 197 -23.40 -3.89 4.84
N TRP A 198 -22.11 -3.98 5.12
CA TRP A 198 -21.46 -3.15 6.11
C TRP A 198 -20.63 -2.05 5.45
N VAL A 199 -20.74 -0.87 6.02
CA VAL A 199 -20.04 0.32 5.55
C VAL A 199 -19.24 0.91 6.71
N PHE A 200 -17.95 1.14 6.45
CA PHE A 200 -17.02 1.80 7.36
C PHE A 200 -16.58 3.12 6.73
N GLU A 201 -16.63 4.20 7.47
CA GLU A 201 -16.24 5.54 7.05
C GLU A 201 -14.95 5.96 7.76
N ARG A 202 -14.00 6.53 7.02
CA ARG A 202 -12.74 6.99 7.58
C ARG A 202 -12.97 8.22 8.44
N VAL A 203 -12.55 8.15 9.70
CA VAL A 203 -12.69 9.21 10.70
C VAL A 203 -11.36 9.90 11.03
N LYS A 204 -10.23 9.19 10.84
CA LYS A 204 -8.88 9.74 11.04
C LYS A 204 -7.92 9.25 9.98
N THR A 205 -7.03 10.14 9.52
CA THR A 205 -5.88 9.82 8.65
C THR A 205 -4.62 9.57 9.46
N LYS A 206 -4.53 10.13 10.67
CA LYS A 206 -3.40 10.03 11.58
C LYS A 206 -3.78 9.32 12.87
N ILE A 207 -2.90 8.43 13.36
CA ILE A 207 -3.06 7.67 14.61
C ILE A 207 -1.84 7.89 15.47
N GLU A 208 -2.04 8.37 16.70
CA GLU A 208 -0.98 8.46 17.69
C GLU A 208 -0.73 7.08 18.34
N LEU A 209 0.53 6.63 18.32
CA LEU A 209 0.91 5.29 18.77
C LEU A 209 1.22 5.23 20.27
N ASN A 210 1.52 6.36 20.88
CA ASN A 210 1.84 6.44 22.32
C ASN A 210 0.66 6.00 23.20
N GLU A 211 -0.57 6.15 22.69
CA GLU A 211 -1.79 5.71 23.37
C GLU A 211 -1.87 4.17 23.56
N PHE A 212 -1.09 3.41 22.78
CA PHE A 212 -1.17 1.93 22.73
C PHE A 212 0.08 1.23 23.28
N ASN A 213 1.17 1.95 23.50
CA ASN A 213 2.47 1.41 23.88
C ASN A 213 2.89 1.78 25.32
N SER A 214 1.94 2.22 26.14
CA SER A 214 2.14 2.54 27.56
C SER A 214 2.03 1.28 28.44
#